data_94cab5e771aa865989dd9a1c7331924d
#
_entry.id   94cab5e771aa865989dd9a1c7331924d
#
_cell.length_a   1.000
_cell.length_b   1.000
_cell.length_c   1.000
_cell.angle_alpha   90.00
_cell.angle_beta   90.00
_cell.angle_gamma   90.00
#
_symmetry.space_group_name_H-M   'P 1'
#
loop_
_entity.id
_entity.type
_entity.pdbx_description
1 polymer ?
#
loop_
_entity_poly.entity_id
_entity_poly.type
_entity_poly.pdbx_seq_one_letter_code
_entity_poly.pdbx_strand_id
1 'polypeptide(L)'
;MMEMMQIGKSGVMAPKMILGTFAIGGGTSWQDTTNDDRELLRFLQEAREYGIAGFDTAPVYGTGRSERLLSEVIGKDRDKLFLSTKCSLNWREEKGVFEYDRDGHRVFRCFEKDALIKDCEESLRRLKTDYIDCMIVHRCPAPDQAGEVMEALETLKDRGLIRCAGLSNVLESKDPGMVVETFLKYGRIDLLQEKANLLMRPKVELIRTICEKHDITFQCHSPLERGALAGKISPEMETWKNDNRTGSKWFRSHNIPLVLELIEGLKPIAERNNCSVPVLCIAWLKAQTPLMNLLVGARRMESLKDTLLALDVDLTAEDVNEMNALADRAAAGVK
;
A
#
# COMPACT_ATOMS: atom_id res chain seq x y z
N MET A 1 18.78 12.44 4.49
CA MET A 1 17.99 12.07 3.28
C MET A 1 17.48 10.66 3.49
N MET A 2 16.26 10.38 3.09
CA MET A 2 15.70 9.03 3.19
C MET A 2 16.48 8.06 2.29
N GLU A 3 16.71 6.84 2.76
CA GLU A 3 17.34 5.77 1.98
C GLU A 3 16.54 5.51 0.70
N MET A 4 17.25 5.39 -0.42
CA MET A 4 16.66 5.09 -1.73
C MET A 4 16.89 3.63 -2.09
N MET A 5 15.92 3.04 -2.77
CA MET A 5 16.03 1.68 -3.31
C MET A 5 15.57 1.65 -4.77
N GLN A 6 16.07 0.69 -5.53
CA GLN A 6 15.60 0.46 -6.89
C GLN A 6 14.30 -0.34 -6.87
N ILE A 7 13.35 0.02 -7.73
CA ILE A 7 12.10 -0.73 -7.92
C ILE A 7 12.34 -1.86 -8.92
N GLY A 8 12.38 -3.08 -8.41
CA GLY A 8 12.66 -4.27 -9.22
C GLY A 8 13.92 -4.10 -10.07
N LYS A 9 13.80 -4.43 -11.35
CA LYS A 9 14.86 -4.27 -12.36
C LYS A 9 14.63 -3.06 -13.28
N SER A 10 13.77 -2.12 -12.89
CA SER A 10 13.36 -1.01 -13.77
C SER A 10 14.39 0.10 -13.94
N GLY A 11 15.34 0.22 -13.02
CA GLY A 11 16.22 1.39 -12.92
C GLY A 11 15.55 2.60 -12.23
N VAL A 12 14.27 2.51 -11.90
CA VAL A 12 13.54 3.55 -11.18
C VAL A 12 13.92 3.51 -9.68
N MET A 13 14.31 4.66 -9.13
CA MET A 13 14.62 4.79 -7.71
C MET A 13 13.42 5.33 -6.94
N ALA A 14 13.15 4.73 -5.78
CA ALA A 14 12.10 5.18 -4.85
C ALA A 14 12.68 5.30 -3.42
N PRO A 15 12.14 6.19 -2.58
CA PRO A 15 12.43 6.13 -1.16
C PRO A 15 12.04 4.78 -0.55
N LYS A 16 12.82 4.29 0.41
CA LYS A 16 12.55 3.03 1.13
C LYS A 16 11.17 3.02 1.80
N MET A 17 10.68 4.20 2.18
CA MET A 17 9.33 4.42 2.70
C MET A 17 8.62 5.51 1.91
N ILE A 18 7.37 5.25 1.50
CA ILE A 18 6.53 6.18 0.77
C ILE A 18 5.21 6.43 1.48
N LEU A 19 4.60 7.58 1.24
CA LEU A 19 3.34 7.98 1.85
C LEU A 19 2.15 7.54 0.98
N GLY A 20 1.31 6.66 1.53
CA GLY A 20 0.05 6.25 0.94
C GLY A 20 -1.06 7.27 1.22
N THR A 21 -1.80 7.61 0.18
CA THR A 21 -2.81 8.67 0.23
C THR A 21 -4.25 8.16 0.21
N PHE A 22 -4.48 6.88 0.52
CA PHE A 22 -5.84 6.33 0.60
C PHE A 22 -6.70 7.11 1.60
N ALA A 23 -6.17 7.41 2.78
CA ALA A 23 -6.88 8.19 3.80
C ALA A 23 -7.01 9.69 3.44
N ILE A 24 -6.19 10.20 2.53
CA ILE A 24 -6.27 11.56 1.98
C ILE A 24 -7.44 11.68 0.99
N GLY A 25 -7.77 10.61 0.28
CA GLY A 25 -8.96 10.56 -0.57
C GLY A 25 -10.26 10.83 0.19
N GLY A 26 -10.29 10.54 1.50
CA GLY A 26 -11.47 10.74 2.34
C GLY A 26 -12.59 9.76 2.04
N GLY A 27 -13.84 10.26 2.11
CA GLY A 27 -15.04 9.46 1.88
C GLY A 27 -15.47 8.65 3.11
N THR A 28 -16.45 7.78 2.92
CA THR A 28 -17.08 6.99 4.00
C THR A 28 -16.18 5.89 4.57
N SER A 29 -15.03 5.61 3.93
CA SER A 29 -14.10 4.57 4.40
C SER A 29 -13.37 4.92 5.70
N TRP A 30 -13.40 6.19 6.13
CA TRP A 30 -12.72 6.72 7.31
C TRP A 30 -13.62 7.74 8.02
N GLN A 31 -14.62 7.28 8.77
CA GLN A 31 -15.65 8.14 9.37
C GLN A 31 -15.14 9.04 10.51
N ASP A 32 -14.02 8.68 11.11
CA ASP A 32 -13.42 9.41 12.24
C ASP A 32 -12.43 10.52 11.82
N THR A 33 -12.53 11.01 10.57
CA THR A 33 -11.48 11.86 10.01
C THR A 33 -12.00 13.10 9.32
N THR A 34 -11.18 14.16 9.36
CA THR A 34 -11.46 15.37 8.61
C THR A 34 -11.50 15.09 7.10
N ASN A 35 -12.46 15.72 6.44
CA ASN A 35 -12.56 15.78 4.99
C ASN A 35 -12.26 17.21 4.48
N ASP A 36 -11.66 18.08 5.28
CA ASP A 36 -11.25 19.42 4.86
C ASP A 36 -10.00 19.36 3.97
N ASP A 37 -10.15 19.76 2.72
CA ASP A 37 -9.07 19.80 1.73
C ASP A 37 -7.89 20.69 2.18
N ARG A 38 -8.16 21.78 2.91
CA ARG A 38 -7.11 22.69 3.38
C ARG A 38 -6.21 22.02 4.43
N GLU A 39 -6.80 21.26 5.35
CA GLU A 39 -6.02 20.51 6.35
C GLU A 39 -5.20 19.41 5.69
N LEU A 40 -5.80 18.69 4.73
CA LEU A 40 -5.12 17.62 4.00
C LEU A 40 -3.99 18.17 3.13
N LEU A 41 -4.19 19.29 2.45
CA LEU A 41 -3.14 19.97 1.68
C LEU A 41 -2.01 20.46 2.57
N ARG A 42 -2.33 21.07 3.74
CA ARG A 42 -1.32 21.47 4.71
C ARG A 42 -0.47 20.27 5.14
N PHE A 43 -1.12 19.15 5.51
CA PHE A 43 -0.41 17.94 5.88
C PHE A 43 0.53 17.45 4.75
N LEU A 44 0.07 17.42 3.50
CA LEU A 44 0.88 16.99 2.36
C LEU A 44 2.07 17.94 2.11
N GLN A 45 1.88 19.25 2.26
CA GLN A 45 2.94 20.26 2.15
C GLN A 45 3.98 20.07 3.25
N GLU A 46 3.55 19.97 4.51
CA GLU A 46 4.45 19.70 5.66
C GLU A 46 5.20 18.38 5.50
N ALA A 47 4.55 17.33 4.97
CA ALA A 47 5.22 16.06 4.67
C ALA A 47 6.33 16.21 3.62
N ARG A 48 6.07 17.01 2.56
CA ARG A 48 7.07 17.36 1.55
C ARG A 48 8.26 18.12 2.16
N GLU A 49 7.98 19.15 2.94
CA GLU A 49 9.00 19.95 3.64
C GLU A 49 9.82 19.10 4.62
N TYR A 50 9.21 18.11 5.24
CA TYR A 50 9.89 17.15 6.13
C TYR A 50 10.76 16.13 5.36
N GLY A 51 10.67 16.07 4.03
CA GLY A 51 11.50 15.22 3.19
C GLY A 51 10.81 13.98 2.59
N ILE A 52 9.48 13.88 2.68
CA ILE A 52 8.76 12.81 1.94
C ILE A 52 8.92 13.06 0.44
N ALA A 53 9.53 12.10 -0.23
CA ALA A 53 9.82 12.14 -1.67
C ALA A 53 9.15 11.00 -2.45
N GLY A 54 8.24 10.24 -1.83
CA GLY A 54 7.49 9.17 -2.48
C GLY A 54 6.04 9.16 -2.07
N PHE A 55 5.14 9.01 -3.05
CA PHE A 55 3.70 8.96 -2.86
C PHE A 55 3.06 7.82 -3.63
N ASP A 56 2.08 7.15 -2.98
CA ASP A 56 1.19 6.18 -3.63
C ASP A 56 -0.25 6.68 -3.55
N THR A 57 -0.94 6.66 -4.68
CA THR A 57 -2.35 7.04 -4.78
C THR A 57 -3.14 6.05 -5.63
N ALA A 58 -4.40 6.36 -5.92
CA ALA A 58 -5.23 5.64 -6.89
C ALA A 58 -6.40 6.51 -7.38
N PRO A 59 -6.89 6.28 -8.60
CA PRO A 59 -8.07 6.95 -9.13
C PRO A 59 -9.29 6.83 -8.22
N VAL A 60 -9.52 5.65 -7.62
CA VAL A 60 -10.67 5.38 -6.74
C VAL A 60 -10.56 5.96 -5.34
N TYR A 61 -9.45 6.61 -4.97
CA TYR A 61 -9.32 7.26 -3.67
C TYR A 61 -10.07 8.60 -3.66
N GLY A 62 -11.31 8.57 -3.14
CA GLY A 62 -12.23 9.70 -3.17
C GLY A 62 -12.58 10.13 -4.60
N THR A 63 -12.74 9.17 -5.54
CA THR A 63 -13.07 9.44 -6.94
C THR A 63 -12.18 10.52 -7.58
N GLY A 64 -10.86 10.28 -7.49
CA GLY A 64 -9.80 11.16 -8.01
C GLY A 64 -9.45 12.34 -7.09
N ARG A 65 -10.08 12.50 -5.92
CA ARG A 65 -9.75 13.59 -4.98
C ARG A 65 -8.31 13.49 -4.51
N SER A 66 -7.83 12.29 -4.15
CA SER A 66 -6.46 12.08 -3.70
C SER A 66 -5.44 12.52 -4.75
N GLU A 67 -5.63 12.18 -6.02
CA GLU A 67 -4.75 12.58 -7.12
C GLU A 67 -4.79 14.09 -7.33
N ARG A 68 -5.97 14.74 -7.25
CA ARG A 68 -6.08 16.21 -7.34
C ARG A 68 -5.37 16.93 -6.20
N LEU A 69 -5.52 16.46 -4.95
CA LEU A 69 -4.81 17.05 -3.81
C LEU A 69 -3.29 16.88 -3.94
N LEU A 70 -2.81 15.71 -4.37
CA LEU A 70 -1.39 15.50 -4.65
C LEU A 70 -0.87 16.44 -5.73
N SER A 71 -1.63 16.74 -6.77
CA SER A 71 -1.20 17.63 -7.85
C SER A 71 -0.76 19.01 -7.35
N GLU A 72 -1.33 19.48 -6.24
CA GLU A 72 -0.99 20.77 -5.65
C GLU A 72 0.35 20.79 -4.89
N VAL A 73 0.90 19.59 -4.58
CA VAL A 73 2.14 19.47 -3.78
C VAL A 73 3.31 18.83 -4.54
N ILE A 74 3.08 18.13 -5.65
CA ILE A 74 4.15 17.53 -6.46
C ILE A 74 4.81 18.56 -7.42
N GLY A 75 4.06 19.50 -7.93
CA GLY A 75 4.46 20.71 -8.65
C GLY A 75 5.79 20.64 -9.43
N LYS A 76 6.62 21.69 -9.26
CA LYS A 76 7.89 21.87 -9.98
C LYS A 76 8.98 20.86 -9.64
N ASP A 77 8.83 20.13 -8.53
CA ASP A 77 9.79 19.12 -8.06
C ASP A 77 9.41 17.70 -8.48
N ARG A 78 8.56 17.54 -9.50
CA ARG A 78 8.07 16.23 -9.94
C ARG A 78 9.20 15.25 -10.27
N ASP A 79 10.29 15.71 -10.83
CA ASP A 79 11.48 14.93 -11.18
C ASP A 79 12.27 14.41 -9.96
N LYS A 80 12.06 15.00 -8.79
CA LYS A 80 12.67 14.59 -7.51
C LYS A 80 11.79 13.62 -6.71
N LEU A 81 10.64 13.23 -7.25
CA LEU A 81 9.65 12.43 -6.55
C LEU A 81 9.43 11.08 -7.21
N PHE A 82 9.20 10.07 -6.39
CA PHE A 82 8.59 8.83 -6.82
C PHE A 82 7.07 8.93 -6.66
N LEU A 83 6.34 8.63 -7.72
CA LEU A 83 4.88 8.67 -7.74
C LEU A 83 4.33 7.37 -8.32
N SER A 84 3.55 6.64 -7.52
CA SER A 84 2.75 5.52 -8.00
C SER A 84 1.27 5.84 -7.95
N THR A 85 0.54 5.37 -8.95
CA THR A 85 -0.92 5.32 -8.97
C THR A 85 -1.38 4.01 -9.60
N LYS A 86 -2.69 3.82 -9.71
CA LYS A 86 -3.24 2.52 -10.06
C LYS A 86 -4.21 2.59 -11.24
N CYS A 87 -4.43 1.46 -11.90
CA CYS A 87 -5.44 1.26 -12.95
C CYS A 87 -6.32 0.05 -12.63
N SER A 88 -7.25 -0.26 -13.50
CA SER A 88 -8.22 -1.38 -13.46
C SER A 88 -9.47 -1.17 -12.62
N LEU A 89 -9.58 -0.09 -11.84
CA LEU A 89 -10.81 0.27 -11.14
C LEU A 89 -11.31 1.64 -11.62
N ASN A 90 -12.53 1.68 -12.10
CA ASN A 90 -13.14 2.93 -12.58
C ASN A 90 -14.57 3.10 -12.05
N TRP A 91 -15.01 4.37 -11.99
CA TRP A 91 -16.37 4.77 -11.62
C TRP A 91 -17.03 5.66 -12.69
N ARG A 92 -16.37 5.85 -13.82
CA ARG A 92 -16.76 6.80 -14.88
C ARG A 92 -17.76 6.20 -15.83
N GLU A 93 -17.73 4.90 -16.00
CA GLU A 93 -18.56 4.15 -16.90
C GLU A 93 -18.79 2.74 -16.34
N GLU A 94 -19.95 2.17 -16.64
CA GLU A 94 -20.30 0.79 -16.26
C GLU A 94 -19.65 -0.22 -17.22
N LYS A 95 -18.30 -0.22 -17.25
CA LYS A 95 -17.53 -1.13 -18.10
C LYS A 95 -16.71 -2.09 -17.24
N GLY A 96 -16.80 -3.39 -17.53
CA GLY A 96 -16.16 -4.45 -16.80
C GLY A 96 -17.08 -5.12 -15.78
N VAL A 97 -16.50 -5.65 -14.71
CA VAL A 97 -17.22 -6.37 -13.65
C VAL A 97 -17.48 -5.40 -12.48
N PHE A 98 -18.73 -5.35 -12.00
CA PHE A 98 -19.07 -4.58 -10.81
C PHE A 98 -18.24 -5.05 -9.61
N GLU A 99 -17.65 -4.14 -8.88
CA GLU A 99 -16.76 -4.42 -7.75
C GLU A 99 -17.41 -4.02 -6.42
N TYR A 100 -17.82 -2.77 -6.29
CA TYR A 100 -18.50 -2.23 -5.10
C TYR A 100 -19.10 -0.84 -5.34
N ASP A 101 -19.98 -0.43 -4.42
CA ASP A 101 -20.47 0.96 -4.34
C ASP A 101 -19.68 1.73 -3.28
N ARG A 102 -19.27 2.97 -3.60
CA ARG A 102 -18.59 3.87 -2.68
C ARG A 102 -18.88 5.32 -2.99
N ASP A 103 -19.22 6.09 -1.95
CA ASP A 103 -19.42 7.54 -2.02
C ASP A 103 -20.41 7.96 -3.14
N GLY A 104 -21.48 7.17 -3.35
CA GLY A 104 -22.48 7.41 -4.38
C GLY A 104 -22.08 6.98 -5.80
N HIS A 105 -20.94 6.34 -5.98
CA HIS A 105 -20.45 5.85 -7.25
C HIS A 105 -20.39 4.32 -7.30
N ARG A 106 -20.79 3.75 -8.43
CA ARG A 106 -20.53 2.35 -8.76
C ARG A 106 -19.12 2.19 -9.29
N VAL A 107 -18.33 1.30 -8.70
CA VAL A 107 -16.96 1.02 -9.13
C VAL A 107 -16.93 -0.30 -9.87
N PHE A 108 -16.29 -0.31 -11.04
CA PHE A 108 -16.14 -1.47 -11.91
C PHE A 108 -14.67 -1.83 -12.06
N ARG A 109 -14.40 -3.13 -12.15
CA ARG A 109 -13.08 -3.68 -12.46
C ARG A 109 -13.01 -4.02 -13.94
N CYS A 110 -12.05 -3.46 -14.65
CA CYS A 110 -11.85 -3.68 -16.08
C CYS A 110 -10.34 -3.85 -16.38
N PHE A 111 -10.00 -4.91 -17.11
CA PHE A 111 -8.62 -5.23 -17.50
C PHE A 111 -8.37 -5.10 -19.00
N GLU A 112 -9.35 -4.60 -19.76
CA GLU A 112 -9.19 -4.34 -21.19
C GLU A 112 -8.10 -3.28 -21.42
N LYS A 113 -7.26 -3.49 -22.43
CA LYS A 113 -6.14 -2.63 -22.78
C LYS A 113 -6.50 -1.16 -22.84
N ASP A 114 -7.55 -0.81 -23.60
CA ASP A 114 -7.95 0.59 -23.77
C ASP A 114 -8.46 1.23 -22.48
N ALA A 115 -9.11 0.45 -21.60
CA ALA A 115 -9.55 0.93 -20.30
C ALA A 115 -8.37 1.23 -19.37
N LEU A 116 -7.35 0.38 -19.35
CA LEU A 116 -6.13 0.58 -18.56
C LEU A 116 -5.33 1.79 -19.04
N ILE A 117 -5.21 1.98 -20.38
CA ILE A 117 -4.58 3.16 -20.97
C ILE A 117 -5.34 4.43 -20.59
N LYS A 118 -6.66 4.42 -20.70
CA LYS A 118 -7.53 5.53 -20.31
C LYS A 118 -7.39 5.87 -18.81
N ASP A 119 -7.30 4.87 -17.93
CA ASP A 119 -7.05 5.07 -16.50
C ASP A 119 -5.77 5.86 -16.27
N CYS A 120 -4.67 5.49 -16.95
CA CYS A 120 -3.39 6.18 -16.86
C CYS A 120 -3.49 7.62 -17.35
N GLU A 121 -4.03 7.86 -18.54
CA GLU A 121 -4.15 9.20 -19.12
C GLU A 121 -5.00 10.14 -18.28
N GLU A 122 -6.05 9.62 -17.64
CA GLU A 122 -6.87 10.41 -16.74
C GLU A 122 -6.19 10.68 -15.39
N SER A 123 -5.40 9.74 -14.88
CA SER A 123 -4.56 9.96 -13.68
C SER A 123 -3.51 11.04 -13.95
N LEU A 124 -2.83 11.00 -15.10
CA LEU A 124 -1.88 12.04 -15.51
C LEU A 124 -2.52 13.43 -15.53
N ARG A 125 -3.76 13.54 -16.07
CA ARG A 125 -4.49 14.80 -16.08
C ARG A 125 -4.85 15.31 -14.68
N ARG A 126 -5.30 14.42 -13.77
CA ARG A 126 -5.63 14.78 -12.38
C ARG A 126 -4.40 15.15 -11.58
N LEU A 127 -3.30 14.44 -11.78
CA LEU A 127 -2.00 14.66 -11.13
C LEU A 127 -1.22 15.83 -11.72
N LYS A 128 -1.65 16.39 -12.88
CA LYS A 128 -0.97 17.48 -13.61
C LYS A 128 0.51 17.15 -13.88
N THR A 129 0.79 15.94 -14.36
CA THR A 129 2.14 15.45 -14.68
C THR A 129 2.15 14.67 -15.99
N ASP A 130 3.31 14.62 -16.65
CA ASP A 130 3.47 13.95 -17.95
C ASP A 130 3.82 12.46 -17.81
N TYR A 131 4.24 12.02 -16.62
CA TYR A 131 4.59 10.61 -16.36
C TYR A 131 4.28 10.17 -14.93
N ILE A 132 4.13 8.85 -14.76
CA ILE A 132 4.00 8.16 -13.49
C ILE A 132 5.24 7.25 -13.33
N ASP A 133 5.86 7.20 -12.16
CA ASP A 133 7.02 6.33 -11.95
C ASP A 133 6.61 4.86 -11.92
N CYS A 134 5.54 4.50 -11.22
CA CYS A 134 5.03 3.13 -11.21
C CYS A 134 3.51 3.09 -11.39
N MET A 135 3.04 2.45 -12.47
CA MET A 135 1.62 2.13 -12.65
C MET A 135 1.32 0.74 -12.09
N ILE A 136 0.35 0.65 -11.21
CA ILE A 136 0.01 -0.60 -10.51
C ILE A 136 -1.39 -1.07 -10.93
N VAL A 137 -1.52 -2.31 -11.34
CA VAL A 137 -2.84 -2.93 -11.57
C VAL A 137 -3.47 -3.21 -10.20
N HIS A 138 -4.58 -2.52 -9.88
CA HIS A 138 -5.13 -2.40 -8.51
C HIS A 138 -5.77 -3.68 -7.98
N ARG A 139 -6.30 -4.51 -8.88
CA ARG A 139 -6.86 -5.84 -8.58
C ARG A 139 -6.08 -6.91 -9.31
N CYS A 140 -6.01 -8.09 -8.73
CA CYS A 140 -5.37 -9.21 -9.36
C CYS A 140 -6.15 -9.64 -10.61
N PRO A 141 -5.57 -9.54 -11.83
CA PRO A 141 -6.22 -10.09 -13.02
C PRO A 141 -6.16 -11.62 -13.02
N ALA A 142 -7.08 -12.26 -13.73
CA ALA A 142 -6.98 -13.68 -13.98
C ALA A 142 -5.78 -13.98 -14.93
N PRO A 143 -5.18 -15.19 -14.86
CA PRO A 143 -4.01 -15.53 -15.68
C PRO A 143 -4.23 -15.40 -17.20
N ASP A 144 -5.43 -15.64 -17.68
CA ASP A 144 -5.82 -15.51 -19.10
C ASP A 144 -5.87 -14.04 -19.58
N GLN A 145 -5.95 -13.09 -18.65
CA GLN A 145 -5.93 -11.64 -18.94
C GLN A 145 -4.49 -11.06 -18.97
N ALA A 146 -3.49 -11.87 -18.60
CA ALA A 146 -2.12 -11.37 -18.44
C ALA A 146 -1.55 -10.76 -19.72
N GLY A 147 -1.82 -11.36 -20.88
CA GLY A 147 -1.34 -10.87 -22.19
C GLY A 147 -1.86 -9.46 -22.49
N GLU A 148 -3.15 -9.25 -22.37
CA GLU A 148 -3.80 -7.95 -22.64
C GLU A 148 -3.38 -6.87 -21.65
N VAL A 149 -3.32 -7.20 -20.36
CA VAL A 149 -2.86 -6.28 -19.31
C VAL A 149 -1.41 -5.86 -19.57
N MET A 150 -0.52 -6.82 -19.87
CA MET A 150 0.88 -6.50 -20.15
C MET A 150 1.05 -5.69 -21.43
N GLU A 151 0.26 -5.96 -22.47
CA GLU A 151 0.26 -5.14 -23.68
C GLU A 151 -0.11 -3.69 -23.40
N ALA A 152 -1.09 -3.45 -22.51
CA ALA A 152 -1.44 -2.09 -22.06
C ALA A 152 -0.26 -1.42 -21.34
N LEU A 153 0.36 -2.11 -20.39
CA LEU A 153 1.47 -1.57 -19.60
C LEU A 153 2.72 -1.29 -20.44
N GLU A 154 3.07 -2.18 -21.37
CA GLU A 154 4.18 -1.94 -22.29
C GLU A 154 3.87 -0.78 -23.26
N THR A 155 2.65 -0.68 -23.79
CA THR A 155 2.22 0.48 -24.58
C THR A 155 2.40 1.80 -23.82
N LEU A 156 2.06 1.83 -22.52
CA LEU A 156 2.25 3.00 -21.68
C LEU A 156 3.73 3.33 -21.43
N LYS A 157 4.59 2.30 -21.28
CA LYS A 157 6.04 2.48 -21.16
C LYS A 157 6.65 3.02 -22.46
N ASP A 158 6.28 2.46 -23.61
CA ASP A 158 6.77 2.89 -24.92
C ASP A 158 6.38 4.34 -25.23
N ARG A 159 5.21 4.77 -24.75
CA ARG A 159 4.77 6.16 -24.85
C ARG A 159 5.42 7.10 -23.82
N GLY A 160 6.23 6.57 -22.91
CA GLY A 160 6.89 7.34 -21.85
C GLY A 160 5.93 7.84 -20.76
N LEU A 161 4.70 7.32 -20.69
CA LEU A 161 3.69 7.73 -19.71
C LEU A 161 3.88 7.07 -18.35
N ILE A 162 4.53 5.89 -18.32
CA ILE A 162 4.94 5.21 -17.09
C ILE A 162 6.40 4.74 -17.22
N ARG A 163 7.11 4.64 -16.08
CA ARG A 163 8.50 4.16 -16.05
C ARG A 163 8.62 2.70 -15.68
N CYS A 164 7.78 2.20 -14.77
CA CYS A 164 7.71 0.80 -14.39
C CYS A 164 6.27 0.37 -14.08
N ALA A 165 6.07 -0.93 -13.91
CA ALA A 165 4.76 -1.52 -13.71
C ALA A 165 4.74 -2.48 -12.52
N GLY A 166 3.58 -2.55 -11.83
CA GLY A 166 3.35 -3.44 -10.71
C GLY A 166 1.97 -4.11 -10.74
N LEU A 167 1.84 -5.15 -9.94
CA LEU A 167 0.56 -5.80 -9.62
C LEU A 167 0.22 -5.58 -8.15
N SER A 168 -1.06 -5.58 -7.82
CA SER A 168 -1.53 -5.52 -6.44
C SER A 168 -2.56 -6.61 -6.16
N ASN A 169 -2.62 -7.05 -4.90
CA ASN A 169 -3.61 -8.01 -4.43
C ASN A 169 -3.52 -9.40 -5.10
N VAL A 170 -2.32 -9.85 -5.51
CA VAL A 170 -2.14 -11.20 -6.06
C VAL A 170 -2.46 -12.29 -5.04
N LEU A 171 -2.40 -11.97 -3.74
CA LEU A 171 -2.86 -12.83 -2.63
C LEU A 171 -4.38 -13.13 -2.63
N GLU A 172 -5.16 -12.44 -3.46
CA GLU A 172 -6.59 -12.77 -3.70
C GLU A 172 -6.76 -13.98 -4.63
N SER A 173 -5.72 -14.34 -5.39
CA SER A 173 -5.70 -15.52 -6.25
C SER A 173 -5.46 -16.80 -5.44
N LYS A 174 -5.82 -17.96 -6.02
CA LYS A 174 -5.54 -19.27 -5.42
C LYS A 174 -4.06 -19.62 -5.45
N ASP A 175 -3.33 -19.14 -6.44
CA ASP A 175 -1.91 -19.35 -6.64
C ASP A 175 -1.22 -18.05 -7.07
N PRO A 176 -0.76 -17.23 -6.11
CA PRO A 176 -0.05 -15.98 -6.39
C PRO A 176 1.22 -16.17 -7.22
N GLY A 177 1.95 -17.27 -6.99
CA GLY A 177 3.18 -17.57 -7.74
C GLY A 177 2.89 -17.80 -9.22
N MET A 178 1.88 -18.63 -9.53
CA MET A 178 1.47 -18.88 -10.90
C MET A 178 0.99 -17.60 -11.61
N VAL A 179 0.26 -16.72 -10.92
CA VAL A 179 -0.15 -15.42 -11.48
C VAL A 179 1.09 -14.63 -11.90
N VAL A 180 2.02 -14.40 -10.98
CA VAL A 180 3.23 -13.63 -11.25
C VAL A 180 4.04 -14.25 -12.39
N GLU A 181 4.26 -15.57 -12.38
CA GLU A 181 4.99 -16.27 -13.44
C GLU A 181 4.27 -16.16 -14.80
N THR A 182 2.94 -16.14 -14.82
CA THR A 182 2.17 -15.95 -16.05
C THR A 182 2.38 -14.55 -16.62
N PHE A 183 2.32 -13.52 -15.79
CA PHE A 183 2.58 -12.14 -16.23
C PHE A 183 4.00 -11.96 -16.77
N LEU A 184 4.99 -12.55 -16.10
CA LEU A 184 6.39 -12.48 -16.52
C LEU A 184 6.69 -13.12 -17.89
N LYS A 185 5.79 -13.94 -18.42
CA LYS A 185 5.90 -14.46 -19.82
C LYS A 185 5.61 -13.40 -20.88
N TYR A 186 4.84 -12.36 -20.52
CA TYR A 186 4.41 -11.31 -21.44
C TYR A 186 5.18 -9.99 -21.26
N GLY A 187 5.90 -9.82 -20.16
CA GLY A 187 6.67 -8.61 -19.89
C GLY A 187 7.18 -8.54 -18.47
N ARG A 188 7.75 -7.40 -18.10
CA ARG A 188 8.38 -7.21 -16.79
C ARG A 188 7.42 -6.58 -15.78
N ILE A 189 7.29 -7.22 -14.63
CA ILE A 189 6.68 -6.68 -13.43
C ILE A 189 7.79 -6.31 -12.45
N ASP A 190 7.82 -5.08 -11.99
CA ASP A 190 8.88 -4.53 -11.15
C ASP A 190 8.47 -4.44 -9.67
N LEU A 191 7.15 -4.50 -9.36
CA LEU A 191 6.62 -4.28 -8.03
C LEU A 191 5.37 -5.14 -7.76
N LEU A 192 5.32 -5.78 -6.59
CA LEU A 192 4.11 -6.37 -6.02
C LEU A 192 3.67 -5.55 -4.81
N GLN A 193 2.48 -4.94 -4.88
CA GLN A 193 1.89 -4.19 -3.77
C GLN A 193 0.86 -5.04 -3.04
N GLU A 194 1.18 -5.49 -1.83
CA GLU A 194 0.35 -6.41 -1.06
C GLU A 194 0.08 -5.92 0.36
N LYS A 195 -1.06 -6.33 0.90
CA LYS A 195 -1.33 -6.13 2.32
C LYS A 195 -0.38 -6.98 3.15
N ALA A 196 0.44 -6.32 3.97
CA ALA A 196 1.46 -6.99 4.76
C ALA A 196 1.63 -6.33 6.13
N ASN A 197 1.62 -7.14 7.18
CA ASN A 197 1.88 -6.75 8.56
C ASN A 197 2.14 -8.00 9.41
N LEU A 198 2.55 -7.80 10.65
CA LEU A 198 2.91 -8.87 11.57
C LEU A 198 1.76 -9.89 11.80
N LEU A 199 0.49 -9.47 11.76
CA LEU A 199 -0.68 -10.33 11.89
C LEU A 199 -0.96 -11.20 10.64
N MET A 200 -0.22 -10.96 9.56
CA MET A 200 -0.35 -11.67 8.28
C MET A 200 0.94 -12.43 7.90
N ARG A 201 1.78 -12.75 8.86
CA ARG A 201 3.11 -13.32 8.67
C ARG A 201 3.21 -14.42 7.59
N PRO A 202 2.34 -15.46 7.53
CA PRO A 202 2.44 -16.49 6.50
C PRO A 202 2.27 -15.94 5.06
N LYS A 203 1.45 -14.89 4.89
CA LYS A 203 1.25 -14.21 3.61
C LYS A 203 2.45 -13.34 3.25
N VAL A 204 3.06 -12.69 4.25
CA VAL A 204 4.31 -11.93 4.06
C VAL A 204 5.42 -12.85 3.56
N GLU A 205 5.57 -14.03 4.18
CA GLU A 205 6.55 -15.03 3.76
C GLU A 205 6.34 -15.52 2.32
N LEU A 206 5.09 -15.79 1.94
CA LEU A 206 4.74 -16.21 0.58
C LEU A 206 5.14 -15.15 -0.46
N ILE A 207 4.73 -13.88 -0.26
CA ILE A 207 5.05 -12.80 -1.20
C ILE A 207 6.54 -12.49 -1.21
N ARG A 208 7.21 -12.50 -0.06
CA ARG A 208 8.65 -12.36 0.04
C ARG A 208 9.37 -13.38 -0.85
N THR A 209 9.01 -14.65 -0.74
CA THR A 209 9.61 -15.73 -1.55
C THR A 209 9.41 -15.51 -3.05
N ILE A 210 8.22 -15.07 -3.47
CA ILE A 210 7.94 -14.75 -4.87
C ILE A 210 8.79 -13.55 -5.33
N CYS A 211 8.85 -12.50 -4.54
CA CYS A 211 9.61 -11.29 -4.86
C CYS A 211 11.12 -11.58 -4.97
N GLU A 212 11.68 -12.33 -4.03
CA GLU A 212 13.10 -12.71 -4.03
C GLU A 212 13.45 -13.61 -5.22
N LYS A 213 12.57 -14.56 -5.59
CA LYS A 213 12.76 -15.44 -6.75
C LYS A 213 12.90 -14.67 -8.06
N HIS A 214 12.19 -13.55 -8.20
CA HIS A 214 12.06 -12.82 -9.46
C HIS A 214 12.71 -11.43 -9.46
N ASP A 215 13.36 -11.02 -8.36
CA ASP A 215 13.91 -9.67 -8.13
C ASP A 215 12.85 -8.58 -8.31
N ILE A 216 11.67 -8.77 -7.72
CA ILE A 216 10.55 -7.85 -7.72
C ILE A 216 10.50 -7.12 -6.38
N THR A 217 10.26 -5.81 -6.38
CA THR A 217 10.06 -5.05 -5.14
C THR A 217 8.78 -5.51 -4.44
N PHE A 218 8.88 -5.85 -3.16
CA PHE A 218 7.73 -6.10 -2.29
C PHE A 218 7.30 -4.79 -1.63
N GLN A 219 6.27 -4.15 -2.15
CA GLN A 219 5.69 -2.97 -1.50
C GLN A 219 4.56 -3.39 -0.57
N CYS A 220 4.76 -3.20 0.75
CA CYS A 220 3.75 -3.54 1.74
C CYS A 220 2.80 -2.36 1.98
N HIS A 221 1.50 -2.58 1.97
CA HIS A 221 0.51 -1.63 2.47
C HIS A 221 -0.18 -2.14 3.74
N SER A 222 -0.83 -1.23 4.49
CA SER A 222 -1.49 -1.52 5.78
C SER A 222 -0.55 -2.16 6.83
N PRO A 223 0.66 -1.61 7.04
CA PRO A 223 1.69 -2.19 7.92
C PRO A 223 1.23 -2.33 9.37
N LEU A 224 0.25 -1.52 9.81
CA LEU A 224 -0.31 -1.55 11.18
C LEU A 224 -1.75 -2.10 11.23
N GLU A 225 -2.17 -2.90 10.23
CA GLU A 225 -3.54 -3.45 10.16
C GLU A 225 -4.60 -2.40 10.47
N ARG A 226 -4.58 -1.27 9.71
CA ARG A 226 -5.58 -0.18 9.87
C ARG A 226 -5.64 0.41 11.27
N GLY A 227 -4.55 0.34 12.03
CA GLY A 227 -4.40 0.87 13.38
C GLY A 227 -4.53 -0.16 14.50
N ALA A 228 -4.84 -1.43 14.21
CA ALA A 228 -4.89 -2.48 15.22
C ALA A 228 -3.56 -2.63 15.97
N LEU A 229 -2.44 -2.78 15.24
CA LEU A 229 -1.09 -2.88 15.82
C LEU A 229 -0.58 -1.57 16.44
N ALA A 230 -1.30 -0.46 16.26
CA ALA A 230 -1.02 0.81 16.94
C ALA A 230 -1.81 0.96 18.26
N GLY A 231 -2.48 -0.10 18.73
CA GLY A 231 -3.29 -0.07 19.95
C GLY A 231 -4.58 0.76 19.83
N LYS A 232 -4.97 1.16 18.62
CA LYS A 232 -6.20 1.95 18.38
C LYS A 232 -7.40 1.02 18.20
N ILE A 233 -7.56 0.09 19.14
CA ILE A 233 -8.68 -0.86 19.20
C ILE A 233 -9.08 -1.08 20.65
N SER A 234 -10.38 -1.35 20.87
CA SER A 234 -10.92 -1.81 22.16
C SER A 234 -12.02 -2.83 21.92
N PRO A 235 -12.33 -3.72 22.88
CA PRO A 235 -13.43 -4.68 22.75
C PRO A 235 -14.80 -4.03 22.54
N GLU A 236 -14.97 -2.79 23.01
CA GLU A 236 -16.20 -1.98 22.91
C GLU A 236 -16.25 -1.19 21.59
N MET A 237 -15.21 -1.28 20.75
CA MET A 237 -15.12 -0.51 19.52
C MET A 237 -16.23 -0.92 18.55
N GLU A 238 -17.10 0.02 18.21
CA GLU A 238 -18.06 -0.13 17.13
C GLU A 238 -17.37 0.18 15.79
N THR A 239 -17.55 -0.70 14.80
CA THR A 239 -17.15 -0.44 13.42
C THR A 239 -18.39 -0.09 12.60
N TRP A 240 -18.36 1.07 11.94
CA TRP A 240 -19.47 1.51 11.08
C TRP A 240 -19.55 0.70 9.80
N LYS A 241 -20.76 0.55 9.26
CA LYS A 241 -21.05 -0.32 8.10
C LYS A 241 -20.11 -0.13 6.90
N ASN A 242 -19.62 1.06 6.67
CA ASN A 242 -18.73 1.38 5.54
C ASN A 242 -17.28 1.65 5.96
N ASP A 243 -16.95 1.45 7.25
CA ASP A 243 -15.59 1.64 7.74
C ASP A 243 -14.66 0.56 7.17
N ASN A 244 -13.48 0.98 6.74
CA ASN A 244 -12.47 0.11 6.16
C ASN A 244 -12.00 -1.01 7.11
N ARG A 245 -12.20 -0.86 8.43
CA ARG A 245 -11.88 -1.84 9.48
C ARG A 245 -12.84 -3.02 9.53
N THR A 246 -14.10 -2.83 9.13
CA THR A 246 -15.19 -3.83 9.23
C THR A 246 -14.85 -5.16 8.53
N GLY A 247 -14.12 -5.12 7.41
CA GLY A 247 -13.72 -6.32 6.67
C GLY A 247 -12.54 -7.11 7.28
N SER A 248 -11.90 -6.61 8.34
CA SER A 248 -10.77 -7.29 8.95
C SER A 248 -11.21 -8.14 10.14
N LYS A 249 -10.83 -9.42 10.14
CA LYS A 249 -11.10 -10.34 11.26
C LYS A 249 -10.53 -9.87 12.59
N TRP A 250 -9.47 -9.05 12.58
CA TRP A 250 -8.81 -8.53 13.77
C TRP A 250 -9.60 -7.45 14.51
N PHE A 251 -10.64 -6.88 13.87
CA PHE A 251 -11.57 -5.94 14.50
C PHE A 251 -12.88 -6.60 14.98
N ARG A 252 -13.00 -7.92 14.89
CA ARG A 252 -14.10 -8.64 15.51
C ARG A 252 -13.90 -8.67 17.02
N SER A 253 -14.93 -8.38 17.80
CA SER A 253 -14.86 -8.23 19.27
C SER A 253 -14.15 -9.39 19.96
N HIS A 254 -14.38 -10.64 19.53
CA HIS A 254 -13.74 -11.83 20.07
C HIS A 254 -12.26 -12.01 19.72
N ASN A 255 -11.75 -11.32 18.67
CA ASN A 255 -10.34 -11.37 18.27
C ASN A 255 -9.54 -10.16 18.78
N ILE A 256 -10.18 -9.07 19.19
CA ILE A 256 -9.50 -7.89 19.74
C ILE A 256 -8.59 -8.22 20.94
N PRO A 257 -9.02 -9.06 21.92
CA PRO A 257 -8.15 -9.43 23.03
C PRO A 257 -6.83 -10.07 22.59
N LEU A 258 -6.82 -10.88 21.52
CA LEU A 258 -5.61 -11.50 20.98
C LEU A 258 -4.62 -10.47 20.44
N VAL A 259 -5.12 -9.40 19.82
CA VAL A 259 -4.26 -8.32 19.32
C VAL A 259 -3.72 -7.48 20.49
N LEU A 260 -4.53 -7.23 21.51
CA LEU A 260 -4.07 -6.52 22.71
C LEU A 260 -3.00 -7.31 23.47
N GLU A 261 -3.17 -8.63 23.61
CA GLU A 261 -2.16 -9.51 24.21
C GLU A 261 -0.87 -9.52 23.39
N LEU A 262 -0.96 -9.56 22.05
CA LEU A 262 0.20 -9.42 21.17
C LEU A 262 0.92 -8.08 21.41
N ILE A 263 0.19 -6.97 21.47
CA ILE A 263 0.77 -5.65 21.73
C ILE A 263 1.51 -5.62 23.07
N GLU A 264 0.90 -6.16 24.13
CA GLU A 264 1.56 -6.26 25.45
C GLU A 264 2.85 -7.08 25.37
N GLY A 265 2.83 -8.21 24.66
CA GLY A 265 4.02 -9.05 24.45
C GLY A 265 5.13 -8.37 23.62
N LEU A 266 4.77 -7.42 22.74
CA LEU A 266 5.72 -6.67 21.94
C LEU A 266 6.40 -5.52 22.71
N LYS A 267 5.83 -5.03 23.81
CA LYS A 267 6.40 -3.90 24.58
C LYS A 267 7.84 -4.11 25.04
N PRO A 268 8.23 -5.25 25.64
CA PRO A 268 9.62 -5.47 26.04
C PRO A 268 10.60 -5.41 24.87
N ILE A 269 10.17 -5.89 23.67
CA ILE A 269 10.99 -5.84 22.47
C ILE A 269 11.12 -4.38 21.98
N ALA A 270 10.04 -3.63 22.02
CA ALA A 270 10.04 -2.21 21.66
C ALA A 270 10.93 -1.38 22.59
N GLU A 271 10.87 -1.62 23.91
CA GLU A 271 11.68 -0.97 24.92
C GLU A 271 13.19 -1.19 24.71
N ARG A 272 13.63 -2.43 24.48
CA ARG A 272 15.04 -2.73 24.23
C ARG A 272 15.57 -2.20 22.90
N ASN A 273 14.65 -1.94 21.92
CA ASN A 273 14.97 -1.30 20.66
C ASN A 273 14.72 0.24 20.66
N ASN A 274 14.43 0.83 21.82
CA ASN A 274 14.16 2.27 22.00
C ASN A 274 13.10 2.82 21.03
N CYS A 275 12.02 2.08 20.79
CA CYS A 275 10.97 2.49 19.89
C CYS A 275 9.58 2.16 20.43
N SER A 276 8.54 2.70 19.78
CA SER A 276 7.15 2.34 20.06
C SER A 276 6.75 1.01 19.38
N VAL A 277 5.72 0.33 19.88
CA VAL A 277 5.21 -0.92 19.27
C VAL A 277 4.81 -0.73 17.80
N PRO A 278 4.15 0.37 17.37
CA PRO A 278 3.90 0.63 15.95
C PRO A 278 5.18 0.71 15.11
N VAL A 279 6.19 1.43 15.61
CA VAL A 279 7.50 1.54 14.96
C VAL A 279 8.17 0.18 14.85
N LEU A 280 8.16 -0.61 15.93
CA LEU A 280 8.67 -1.99 15.96
C LEU A 280 8.00 -2.87 14.88
N CYS A 281 6.67 -2.79 14.74
CA CYS A 281 5.94 -3.57 13.73
C CYS A 281 6.31 -3.19 12.29
N ILE A 282 6.63 -1.93 12.03
CA ILE A 282 7.08 -1.46 10.71
C ILE A 282 8.54 -1.87 10.48
N ALA A 283 9.40 -1.78 11.50
CA ALA A 283 10.78 -2.25 11.45
C ALA A 283 10.85 -3.76 11.18
N TRP A 284 9.90 -4.54 11.74
CA TRP A 284 9.77 -5.96 11.45
C TRP A 284 9.53 -6.21 9.95
N LEU A 285 8.68 -5.43 9.29
CA LEU A 285 8.48 -5.53 7.83
C LEU A 285 9.78 -5.20 7.07
N LYS A 286 10.48 -4.11 7.46
CA LYS A 286 11.78 -3.76 6.88
C LYS A 286 12.77 -4.93 6.94
N ALA A 287 12.79 -5.66 8.05
CA ALA A 287 13.71 -6.76 8.29
C ALA A 287 13.40 -8.03 7.49
N GLN A 288 12.22 -8.14 6.82
CA GLN A 288 11.85 -9.37 6.11
C GLN A 288 12.68 -9.61 4.84
N THR A 289 13.02 -8.54 4.11
CA THR A 289 13.79 -8.63 2.86
C THR A 289 14.35 -7.26 2.48
N PRO A 290 15.53 -7.17 1.85
CA PRO A 290 16.05 -5.92 1.31
C PRO A 290 15.16 -5.34 0.19
N LEU A 291 14.34 -6.17 -0.46
CA LEU A 291 13.39 -5.76 -1.50
C LEU A 291 12.13 -5.08 -0.94
N MET A 292 11.98 -4.96 0.41
CA MET A 292 10.82 -4.35 1.04
C MET A 292 10.79 -2.84 0.83
N ASN A 293 9.70 -2.35 0.22
CA ASN A 293 9.31 -0.95 0.15
C ASN A 293 8.12 -0.71 1.08
N LEU A 294 8.25 0.22 2.01
CA LEU A 294 7.25 0.46 3.05
C LEU A 294 6.24 1.51 2.60
N LEU A 295 5.00 1.12 2.37
CA LEU A 295 3.91 2.05 2.08
C LEU A 295 3.10 2.32 3.36
N VAL A 296 3.26 3.52 3.91
CA VAL A 296 2.67 3.92 5.18
C VAL A 296 1.58 4.97 4.98
N GLY A 297 0.52 4.88 5.76
CA GLY A 297 -0.57 5.86 5.77
C GLY A 297 -0.46 6.79 6.98
N ALA A 298 -0.54 8.08 6.75
CA ALA A 298 -0.65 9.08 7.81
C ALA A 298 -1.54 10.25 7.34
N ARG A 299 -2.06 11.03 8.32
CA ARG A 299 -2.82 12.27 8.10
C ARG A 299 -2.46 13.35 9.11
N ARG A 300 -1.52 13.05 10.01
CA ARG A 300 -0.95 13.98 10.98
C ARG A 300 0.56 13.83 10.95
N MET A 301 1.25 14.95 11.02
CA MET A 301 2.71 14.97 10.98
C MET A 301 3.35 14.22 12.15
N GLU A 302 2.72 14.26 13.33
CA GLU A 302 3.17 13.50 14.50
C GLU A 302 3.24 11.99 14.20
N SER A 303 2.15 11.43 13.66
CA SER A 303 2.09 10.00 13.30
C SER A 303 3.06 9.66 12.16
N LEU A 304 3.27 10.57 11.20
CA LEU A 304 4.22 10.35 10.11
C LEU A 304 5.65 10.33 10.63
N LYS A 305 6.02 11.29 11.48
CA LYS A 305 7.36 11.39 12.10
C LYS A 305 7.68 10.15 12.93
N ASP A 306 6.73 9.70 13.76
CA ASP A 306 6.86 8.46 14.54
C ASP A 306 7.09 7.26 13.62
N THR A 307 6.27 7.11 12.58
CA THR A 307 6.39 6.01 11.61
C THR A 307 7.76 5.99 10.91
N LEU A 308 8.32 7.15 10.57
CA LEU A 308 9.63 7.24 9.89
C LEU A 308 10.79 6.71 10.74
N LEU A 309 10.68 6.73 12.08
CA LEU A 309 11.69 6.16 12.98
C LEU A 309 11.93 4.66 12.73
N ALA A 310 10.98 3.96 12.11
CA ALA A 310 11.16 2.54 11.77
C ALA A 310 12.32 2.29 10.78
N LEU A 311 12.71 3.30 10.01
CA LEU A 311 13.86 3.20 9.11
C LEU A 311 15.19 3.08 9.88
N ASP A 312 15.28 3.67 11.07
CA ASP A 312 16.47 3.69 11.91
C ASP A 312 16.53 2.53 12.91
N VAL A 313 15.49 1.70 13.00
CA VAL A 313 15.46 0.54 13.89
C VAL A 313 15.94 -0.71 13.14
N ASP A 314 17.08 -1.27 13.55
CA ASP A 314 17.61 -2.52 13.03
C ASP A 314 17.39 -3.66 14.04
N LEU A 315 16.48 -4.56 13.71
CA LEU A 315 16.11 -5.69 14.54
C LEU A 315 17.12 -6.83 14.43
N THR A 316 17.46 -7.43 15.56
CA THR A 316 18.23 -8.68 15.58
C THR A 316 17.38 -9.87 15.09
N ALA A 317 18.03 -10.96 14.69
CA ALA A 317 17.32 -12.19 14.35
C ALA A 317 16.52 -12.74 15.55
N GLU A 318 16.99 -12.50 16.79
CA GLU A 318 16.29 -12.88 18.02
C GLU A 318 15.00 -12.08 18.18
N ASP A 319 15.05 -10.75 17.99
CA ASP A 319 13.87 -9.88 18.01
C ASP A 319 12.81 -10.35 17.00
N VAL A 320 13.24 -10.59 15.76
CA VAL A 320 12.33 -11.06 14.69
C VAL A 320 11.69 -12.41 15.06
N ASN A 321 12.47 -13.34 15.59
CA ASN A 321 11.95 -14.66 15.99
C ASN A 321 10.96 -14.56 17.16
N GLU A 322 11.24 -13.72 18.17
CA GLU A 322 10.34 -13.49 19.28
C GLU A 322 9.03 -12.85 18.83
N MET A 323 9.10 -11.83 17.96
CA MET A 323 7.92 -11.20 17.35
C MET A 323 7.10 -12.21 16.53
N ASN A 324 7.76 -13.07 15.76
CA ASN A 324 7.10 -14.13 14.99
C ASN A 324 6.34 -15.09 15.92
N ALA A 325 6.96 -15.55 17.00
CA ALA A 325 6.33 -16.45 17.96
C ALA A 325 5.10 -15.81 18.65
N LEU A 326 5.17 -14.51 18.98
CA LEU A 326 4.04 -13.76 19.53
C LEU A 326 2.89 -13.67 18.53
N ALA A 327 3.19 -13.33 17.27
CA ALA A 327 2.20 -13.24 16.20
C ALA A 327 1.53 -14.58 15.89
N ASP A 328 2.29 -15.67 15.88
CA ASP A 328 1.76 -17.03 15.66
C ASP A 328 0.81 -17.47 16.77
N ARG A 329 1.11 -17.12 18.04
CA ARG A 329 0.17 -17.36 19.17
C ARG A 329 -1.13 -16.59 18.98
N ALA A 330 -1.06 -15.31 18.62
CA ALA A 330 -2.26 -14.51 18.34
C ALA A 330 -3.08 -15.10 17.18
N ALA A 331 -2.41 -15.53 16.11
CA ALA A 331 -3.06 -16.12 14.94
C ALA A 331 -3.76 -17.45 15.23
N ALA A 332 -3.17 -18.29 16.10
CA ALA A 332 -3.74 -19.58 16.51
C ALA A 332 -5.05 -19.44 17.31
N GLY A 333 -5.24 -18.32 18.02
CA GLY A 333 -6.46 -18.02 18.79
C GLY A 333 -7.63 -17.46 17.96
N VAL A 334 -7.42 -17.13 16.69
CA VAL A 334 -8.43 -16.49 15.84
C VAL A 334 -9.59 -17.42 15.50
N LYS A 335 -10.82 -16.96 15.72
CA LYS A 335 -12.07 -17.66 15.41
C LYS A 335 -12.76 -17.08 14.18
#